data_ee208eac66575703e9f7106c8de57b98
#
_entry.id   ee208eac66575703e9f7106c8de57b98
#
_cell.length_a   1.000
_cell.length_b   1.000
_cell.length_c   1.000
_cell.angle_alpha   90.00
_cell.angle_beta   90.00
_cell.angle_gamma   90.00
#
_symmetry.space_group_name_H-M   'P 1'
#
loop_
_entity.id
_entity.type
_entity.pdbx_description
1 polymer ?
#
loop_
_entity_poly.entity_id
_entity_poly.type
_entity_poly.pdbx_seq_one_letter_code
_entity_poly.pdbx_strand_id
1 'polypeptide(L)'
;MSVNQQRIALITGGNSGIGFATASKLAAQGFHVILASRNQQTSAQAIERIHAGNPNASVESIPLDLASFASVRQCAAAFQAKGYPLHVLINNAGGAIAGKQASFTTDGFELTFGTNHLGHFLLTNLLLDDLKRSAPARVITVSSQLHIPGYAGGKPPDFDYDNLKGEKYYDANVFYRNSKLANMWFTYELQRRLTGTGVTSNAVCPGFVPAAIADRRTSPIDRFMYKQVLARMPFARSLEQASASYMVAATDPSLEGVGGKFIVDGKERRSSDDSYDEQKARRLWESSWVWCGLDVMGPA
;
A
#
# COMPACT_ATOMS: atom_id res chain seq x y z
N MET A 1 -25.91 -6.14 12.07
CA MET A 1 -24.95 -7.27 12.16
C MET A 1 -23.87 -6.89 13.14
N SER A 2 -23.43 -7.81 14.02
CA SER A 2 -22.25 -7.54 14.84
C SER A 2 -21.01 -7.43 13.96
N VAL A 3 -19.97 -6.68 14.39
CA VAL A 3 -18.72 -6.50 13.60
C VAL A 3 -18.11 -7.85 13.20
N ASN A 4 -18.20 -8.86 14.04
CA ASN A 4 -17.68 -10.22 13.77
C ASN A 4 -18.42 -10.98 12.65
N GLN A 5 -19.55 -10.49 12.17
CA GLN A 5 -20.29 -11.07 11.02
C GLN A 5 -20.01 -10.33 9.71
N GLN A 6 -19.26 -9.22 9.75
CA GLN A 6 -18.88 -8.45 8.58
C GLN A 6 -17.51 -8.88 8.05
N ARG A 7 -17.30 -8.71 6.74
CA ARG A 7 -15.92 -8.77 6.21
C ARG A 7 -15.15 -7.54 6.66
N ILE A 8 -13.90 -7.72 7.03
CA ILE A 8 -13.06 -6.65 7.58
C ILE A 8 -11.95 -6.29 6.61
N ALA A 9 -11.77 -4.99 6.39
CA ALA A 9 -10.70 -4.43 5.58
C ALA A 9 -9.85 -3.46 6.40
N LEU A 10 -8.53 -3.63 6.40
CA LEU A 10 -7.58 -2.68 6.94
C LEU A 10 -6.88 -1.96 5.79
N ILE A 11 -6.90 -0.62 5.82
CA ILE A 11 -6.33 0.22 4.76
C ILE A 11 -5.32 1.19 5.35
N THR A 12 -4.05 1.07 4.96
CA THR A 12 -3.04 2.06 5.34
C THR A 12 -3.26 3.37 4.57
N GLY A 13 -3.22 4.50 5.26
CA GLY A 13 -3.53 5.80 4.65
C GLY A 13 -4.97 5.94 4.16
N GLY A 14 -5.91 5.24 4.80
CA GLY A 14 -7.34 5.26 4.44
C GLY A 14 -8.07 6.57 4.76
N ASN A 15 -7.40 7.52 5.40
CA ASN A 15 -7.97 8.80 5.82
C ASN A 15 -7.95 9.91 4.75
N SER A 16 -7.33 9.68 3.58
CA SER A 16 -7.24 10.70 2.52
C SER A 16 -7.06 10.08 1.13
N GLY A 17 -7.28 10.90 0.11
CA GLY A 17 -6.99 10.56 -1.29
C GLY A 17 -7.65 9.26 -1.75
N ILE A 18 -6.87 8.40 -2.42
CA ILE A 18 -7.37 7.14 -3.00
C ILE A 18 -7.74 6.15 -1.89
N GLY A 19 -6.98 6.13 -0.78
CA GLY A 19 -7.30 5.29 0.38
C GLY A 19 -8.67 5.61 0.96
N PHE A 20 -9.01 6.90 1.11
CA PHE A 20 -10.33 7.33 1.56
C PHE A 20 -11.44 6.95 0.57
N ALA A 21 -11.23 7.15 -0.73
CA ALA A 21 -12.21 6.78 -1.74
C ALA A 21 -12.46 5.25 -1.74
N THR A 22 -11.41 4.46 -1.55
CA THR A 22 -11.51 2.99 -1.42
C THR A 22 -12.22 2.58 -0.13
N ALA A 23 -11.87 3.21 1.01
CA ALA A 23 -12.50 2.96 2.30
C ALA A 23 -14.00 3.23 2.27
N SER A 24 -14.42 4.36 1.67
CA SER A 24 -15.83 4.72 1.50
C SER A 24 -16.58 3.67 0.67
N LYS A 25 -15.98 3.17 -0.41
CA LYS A 25 -16.59 2.13 -1.26
C LYS A 25 -16.71 0.78 -0.56
N LEU A 26 -15.68 0.37 0.18
CA LEU A 26 -15.74 -0.87 0.95
C LEU A 26 -16.78 -0.79 2.07
N ALA A 27 -16.87 0.34 2.77
CA ALA A 27 -17.90 0.57 3.77
C ALA A 27 -19.32 0.55 3.16
N ALA A 28 -19.50 1.10 1.96
CA ALA A 28 -20.76 1.03 1.22
C ALA A 28 -21.13 -0.41 0.78
N GLN A 29 -20.13 -1.30 0.62
CA GLN A 29 -20.34 -2.74 0.38
C GLN A 29 -20.51 -3.56 1.67
N GLY A 30 -20.66 -2.92 2.83
CA GLY A 30 -20.92 -3.57 4.12
C GLY A 30 -19.68 -4.12 4.82
N PHE A 31 -18.46 -3.73 4.39
CA PHE A 31 -17.27 -4.05 5.17
C PHE A 31 -17.21 -3.23 6.44
N HIS A 32 -16.69 -3.83 7.52
CA HIS A 32 -16.09 -3.05 8.59
C HIS A 32 -14.70 -2.58 8.15
N VAL A 33 -14.47 -1.27 8.10
CA VAL A 33 -13.25 -0.70 7.54
C VAL A 33 -12.39 -0.06 8.63
N ILE A 34 -11.12 -0.46 8.69
CA ILE A 34 -10.15 0.09 9.62
C ILE A 34 -9.17 1.00 8.86
N LEU A 35 -9.17 2.29 9.22
CA LEU A 35 -8.27 3.30 8.67
C LEU A 35 -6.98 3.33 9.49
N ALA A 36 -5.89 2.76 8.97
CA ALA A 36 -4.59 2.82 9.63
C ALA A 36 -3.81 4.04 9.14
N SER A 37 -3.57 5.04 9.99
CA SER A 37 -2.91 6.30 9.59
C SER A 37 -2.26 7.04 10.76
N ARG A 38 -1.31 7.94 10.42
CA ARG A 38 -0.54 8.70 11.42
C ARG A 38 -1.38 9.72 12.19
N ASN A 39 -2.22 10.46 11.46
CA ASN A 39 -2.95 11.59 12.04
C ASN A 39 -4.38 11.16 12.37
N GLN A 40 -4.63 10.97 13.66
CA GLN A 40 -5.94 10.52 14.15
C GLN A 40 -7.04 11.56 13.98
N GLN A 41 -6.71 12.87 14.00
CA GLN A 41 -7.69 13.93 13.75
C GLN A 41 -8.22 13.85 12.31
N THR A 42 -7.33 13.68 11.32
CA THR A 42 -7.76 13.50 9.92
C THR A 42 -8.47 12.17 9.70
N SER A 43 -8.17 11.14 10.50
CA SER A 43 -8.93 9.89 10.48
C SER A 43 -10.35 10.07 11.02
N ALA A 44 -10.53 10.80 12.12
CA ALA A 44 -11.86 11.13 12.66
C ALA A 44 -12.70 11.89 11.64
N GLN A 45 -12.13 12.92 11.00
CA GLN A 45 -12.80 13.66 9.92
C GLN A 45 -13.16 12.76 8.72
N ALA A 46 -12.32 11.80 8.38
CA ALA A 46 -12.60 10.84 7.31
C ALA A 46 -13.78 9.92 7.69
N ILE A 47 -13.83 9.46 8.93
CA ILE A 47 -14.94 8.65 9.46
C ILE A 47 -16.26 9.45 9.42
N GLU A 48 -16.24 10.69 9.90
CA GLU A 48 -17.42 11.59 9.83
C GLU A 48 -17.92 11.76 8.39
N ARG A 49 -17.01 11.95 7.44
CA ARG A 49 -17.36 12.07 6.01
C ARG A 49 -17.94 10.78 5.43
N ILE A 50 -17.45 9.62 5.85
CA ILE A 50 -18.03 8.33 5.44
C ILE A 50 -19.44 8.19 6.01
N HIS A 51 -19.64 8.51 7.30
CA HIS A 51 -20.96 8.46 7.94
C HIS A 51 -21.94 9.46 7.34
N ALA A 52 -21.49 10.64 6.93
CA ALA A 52 -22.33 11.61 6.24
C ALA A 52 -22.89 11.07 4.90
N GLY A 53 -22.12 10.24 4.20
CA GLY A 53 -22.56 9.55 2.96
C GLY A 53 -23.26 8.21 3.19
N ASN A 54 -22.97 7.56 4.30
CA ASN A 54 -23.56 6.27 4.70
C ASN A 54 -23.62 6.18 6.25
N PRO A 55 -24.73 6.60 6.87
CA PRO A 55 -24.88 6.61 8.33
C PRO A 55 -24.70 5.26 9.00
N ASN A 56 -24.92 4.16 8.28
CA ASN A 56 -24.78 2.80 8.79
C ASN A 56 -23.39 2.17 8.53
N ALA A 57 -22.45 2.95 8.00
CA ALA A 57 -21.10 2.45 7.74
C ALA A 57 -20.42 2.04 9.04
N SER A 58 -19.72 0.90 9.01
CA SER A 58 -18.91 0.43 10.13
C SER A 58 -17.45 0.80 9.85
N VAL A 59 -16.94 1.84 10.52
CA VAL A 59 -15.61 2.38 10.27
C VAL A 59 -14.95 2.81 11.58
N GLU A 60 -13.68 2.46 11.74
CA GLU A 60 -12.86 2.92 12.86
C GLU A 60 -11.43 3.22 12.41
N SER A 61 -10.58 3.71 13.31
CA SER A 61 -9.18 3.98 12.99
C SER A 61 -8.22 3.38 14.02
N ILE A 62 -7.02 3.02 13.54
CA ILE A 62 -5.87 2.61 14.36
C ILE A 62 -4.67 3.49 14.00
N PRO A 63 -3.91 4.01 14.99
CA PRO A 63 -2.68 4.76 14.72
C PRO A 63 -1.65 3.91 13.99
N LEU A 64 -1.03 4.48 12.93
CA LEU A 64 0.05 3.83 12.18
C LEU A 64 0.99 4.87 11.57
N ASP A 65 2.26 4.81 11.93
CA ASP A 65 3.34 5.46 11.20
C ASP A 65 4.26 4.41 10.57
N LEU A 66 4.22 4.31 9.24
CA LEU A 66 5.06 3.37 8.49
C LEU A 66 6.55 3.74 8.50
N ALA A 67 6.91 4.94 8.95
CA ALA A 67 8.29 5.35 9.17
C ALA A 67 8.86 4.90 10.53
N SER A 68 8.13 4.05 11.27
CA SER A 68 8.53 3.53 12.58
C SER A 68 8.09 2.08 12.72
N PHE A 69 9.03 1.15 12.79
CA PHE A 69 8.72 -0.26 13.03
C PHE A 69 8.02 -0.49 14.37
N ALA A 70 8.35 0.30 15.38
CA ALA A 70 7.65 0.27 16.67
C ALA A 70 6.16 0.62 16.50
N SER A 71 5.83 1.67 15.72
CA SER A 71 4.45 2.03 15.41
C SER A 71 3.72 0.97 14.60
N VAL A 72 4.42 0.33 13.63
CA VAL A 72 3.85 -0.78 12.84
C VAL A 72 3.49 -1.96 13.74
N ARG A 73 4.38 -2.34 14.68
CA ARG A 73 4.12 -3.41 15.65
C ARG A 73 2.95 -3.08 16.58
N GLN A 74 2.89 -1.83 17.07
CA GLN A 74 1.76 -1.36 17.89
C GLN A 74 0.44 -1.41 17.12
N CYS A 75 0.43 -1.01 15.85
CA CYS A 75 -0.76 -1.08 14.99
C CYS A 75 -1.25 -2.53 14.83
N ALA A 76 -0.33 -3.46 14.52
CA ALA A 76 -0.67 -4.87 14.40
C ALA A 76 -1.22 -5.45 15.72
N ALA A 77 -0.56 -5.17 16.83
CA ALA A 77 -1.03 -5.61 18.16
C ALA A 77 -2.40 -5.02 18.52
N ALA A 78 -2.64 -3.75 18.22
CA ALA A 78 -3.94 -3.10 18.43
C ALA A 78 -5.06 -3.72 17.59
N PHE A 79 -4.76 -4.12 16.33
CA PHE A 79 -5.70 -4.87 15.50
C PHE A 79 -5.99 -6.25 16.10
N GLN A 80 -4.94 -7.01 16.45
CA GLN A 80 -5.04 -8.35 17.00
C GLN A 80 -5.81 -8.40 18.33
N ALA A 81 -5.63 -7.38 19.19
CA ALA A 81 -6.36 -7.25 20.45
C ALA A 81 -7.88 -7.12 20.27
N LYS A 82 -8.36 -6.72 19.09
CA LYS A 82 -9.79 -6.66 18.78
C LYS A 82 -10.40 -8.04 18.47
N GLY A 83 -9.59 -9.05 18.17
CA GLY A 83 -10.04 -10.38 17.80
C GLY A 83 -10.83 -10.43 16.50
N TYR A 84 -10.65 -9.46 15.62
CA TYR A 84 -11.35 -9.40 14.33
C TYR A 84 -10.73 -10.32 13.30
N PRO A 85 -11.53 -10.94 12.40
CA PRO A 85 -11.00 -11.55 11.20
C PRO A 85 -10.45 -10.48 10.25
N LEU A 86 -9.44 -10.79 9.43
CA LEU A 86 -8.88 -9.86 8.43
C LEU A 86 -9.04 -10.44 7.02
N HIS A 87 -10.01 -9.94 6.28
CA HIS A 87 -10.30 -10.45 4.94
C HIS A 87 -9.59 -9.69 3.82
N VAL A 88 -9.29 -8.39 4.05
CA VAL A 88 -8.62 -7.54 3.07
C VAL A 88 -7.61 -6.65 3.77
N LEU A 89 -6.34 -6.74 3.36
CA LEU A 89 -5.28 -5.81 3.76
C LEU A 89 -4.86 -5.00 2.55
N ILE A 90 -4.99 -3.66 2.62
CA ILE A 90 -4.58 -2.75 1.56
C ILE A 90 -3.38 -1.91 2.01
N ASN A 91 -2.21 -2.27 1.52
CA ASN A 91 -0.95 -1.55 1.68
C ASN A 91 -0.92 -0.34 0.73
N ASN A 92 -1.66 0.75 1.09
CA ASN A 92 -1.90 1.89 0.22
C ASN A 92 -1.05 3.11 0.57
N ALA A 93 -0.78 3.36 1.84
CA ALA A 93 -0.05 4.57 2.24
C ALA A 93 1.31 4.67 1.54
N GLY A 94 1.76 5.90 1.29
CA GLY A 94 3.05 6.13 0.66
C GLY A 94 2.99 7.07 -0.52
N GLY A 95 4.14 7.33 -1.13
CA GLY A 95 4.32 8.26 -2.24
C GLY A 95 5.78 8.59 -2.45
N ALA A 96 6.05 9.45 -3.41
CA ALA A 96 7.38 10.04 -3.57
C ALA A 96 7.59 11.11 -2.52
N ILE A 97 8.72 11.08 -1.84
CA ILE A 97 9.15 12.13 -0.92
C ILE A 97 10.14 13.01 -1.68
N ALA A 98 9.74 14.26 -1.90
CA ALA A 98 10.57 15.20 -2.64
C ALA A 98 11.71 15.73 -1.75
N GLY A 99 12.91 15.85 -2.32
CA GLY A 99 14.07 16.42 -1.64
C GLY A 99 15.32 16.25 -2.47
N LYS A 100 16.33 17.09 -2.19
CA LYS A 100 17.67 16.97 -2.78
C LYS A 100 18.57 16.02 -1.99
N GLN A 101 18.18 15.72 -0.76
CA GLN A 101 18.90 14.84 0.16
C GLN A 101 17.94 13.80 0.71
N ALA A 102 18.46 12.63 1.06
CA ALA A 102 17.70 11.58 1.68
C ALA A 102 17.19 12.02 3.07
N SER A 103 15.97 11.65 3.38
CA SER A 103 15.40 11.69 4.72
C SER A 103 15.22 10.25 5.20
N PHE A 104 15.13 10.04 6.50
CA PHE A 104 15.19 8.70 7.07
C PHE A 104 13.98 8.39 7.95
N THR A 105 13.64 7.11 8.02
CA THR A 105 12.75 6.55 9.03
C THR A 105 13.43 6.56 10.40
N THR A 106 12.67 6.34 11.47
CA THR A 106 13.25 6.17 12.83
C THR A 106 14.19 4.97 12.92
N ASP A 107 14.05 4.01 12.01
CA ASP A 107 14.85 2.79 11.96
C ASP A 107 16.05 2.92 10.99
N GLY A 108 16.30 4.12 10.44
CA GLY A 108 17.50 4.45 9.68
C GLY A 108 17.46 4.06 8.19
N PHE A 109 16.30 3.80 7.60
CA PHE A 109 16.13 3.55 6.17
C PHE A 109 15.72 4.81 5.43
N GLU A 110 16.08 4.92 4.14
CA GLU A 110 15.58 6.03 3.31
C GLU A 110 14.04 6.05 3.39
N LEU A 111 13.50 7.26 3.56
CA LEU A 111 12.13 7.45 4.00
C LEU A 111 11.10 6.91 3.00
N THR A 112 11.36 7.03 1.69
CA THR A 112 10.45 6.51 0.65
C THR A 112 10.44 4.99 0.62
N PHE A 113 11.62 4.38 0.65
CA PHE A 113 11.76 2.93 0.70
C PHE A 113 11.21 2.35 2.00
N GLY A 114 11.57 2.97 3.13
CA GLY A 114 11.10 2.54 4.44
C GLY A 114 9.58 2.57 4.57
N THR A 115 8.94 3.68 4.14
CA THR A 115 7.47 3.82 4.26
C THR A 115 6.70 3.04 3.20
N ASN A 116 7.15 3.07 1.92
CA ASN A 116 6.41 2.43 0.84
C ASN A 116 6.54 0.92 0.85
N HIS A 117 7.68 0.39 1.32
CA HIS A 117 7.99 -1.04 1.29
C HIS A 117 8.15 -1.65 2.69
N LEU A 118 9.18 -1.27 3.46
CA LEU A 118 9.52 -1.99 4.70
C LEU A 118 8.42 -1.94 5.76
N GLY A 119 7.78 -0.78 5.95
CA GLY A 119 6.67 -0.65 6.89
C GLY A 119 5.48 -1.53 6.52
N HIS A 120 5.16 -1.64 5.23
CA HIS A 120 4.10 -2.54 4.73
C HIS A 120 4.52 -4.01 4.76
N PHE A 121 5.78 -4.31 4.45
CA PHE A 121 6.34 -5.64 4.60
C PHE A 121 6.17 -6.15 6.04
N LEU A 122 6.59 -5.33 7.01
CA LEU A 122 6.46 -5.67 8.43
C LEU A 122 4.99 -5.84 8.82
N LEU A 123 4.13 -4.88 8.49
CA LEU A 123 2.70 -4.95 8.83
C LEU A 123 2.03 -6.20 8.27
N THR A 124 2.31 -6.52 7.00
CA THR A 124 1.72 -7.69 6.35
C THR A 124 2.15 -8.98 7.03
N ASN A 125 3.44 -9.13 7.36
CA ASN A 125 3.96 -10.33 8.01
C ASN A 125 3.44 -10.48 9.45
N LEU A 126 3.26 -9.39 10.20
CA LEU A 126 2.67 -9.42 11.53
C LEU A 126 1.18 -9.82 11.53
N LEU A 127 0.45 -9.50 10.46
CA LEU A 127 -0.97 -9.82 10.30
C LEU A 127 -1.23 -11.07 9.44
N LEU A 128 -0.17 -11.80 9.05
CA LEU A 128 -0.29 -12.90 8.10
C LEU A 128 -1.14 -14.05 8.63
N ASP A 129 -1.01 -14.37 9.91
CA ASP A 129 -1.80 -15.43 10.54
C ASP A 129 -3.27 -15.01 10.68
N ASP A 130 -3.55 -13.72 10.88
CA ASP A 130 -4.92 -13.19 10.90
C ASP A 130 -5.58 -13.33 9.53
N LEU A 131 -4.83 -13.04 8.45
CA LEU A 131 -5.27 -13.26 7.07
C LEU A 131 -5.51 -14.75 6.78
N LYS A 132 -4.58 -15.63 7.17
CA LYS A 132 -4.72 -17.08 6.96
C LYS A 132 -5.93 -17.65 7.69
N ARG A 133 -6.19 -17.24 8.94
CA ARG A 133 -7.36 -17.67 9.71
C ARG A 133 -8.68 -17.16 9.12
N SER A 134 -8.63 -16.08 8.35
CA SER A 134 -9.79 -15.44 7.74
C SER A 134 -9.98 -15.78 6.26
N ALA A 135 -9.26 -16.79 5.75
CA ALA A 135 -9.34 -17.17 4.34
C ALA A 135 -10.80 -17.53 3.93
N PRO A 136 -11.25 -17.14 2.73
CA PRO A 136 -10.48 -16.47 1.67
C PRO A 136 -10.17 -14.99 2.00
N ALA A 137 -8.90 -14.61 1.90
CA ALA A 137 -8.44 -13.26 2.22
C ALA A 137 -7.49 -12.71 1.14
N ARG A 138 -7.32 -11.39 1.10
CA ARG A 138 -6.59 -10.69 0.03
C ARG A 138 -5.64 -9.65 0.58
N VAL A 139 -4.39 -9.68 0.12
CA VAL A 139 -3.41 -8.62 0.33
C VAL A 139 -3.26 -7.82 -0.96
N ILE A 140 -3.43 -6.51 -0.89
CA ILE A 140 -3.32 -5.60 -2.03
C ILE A 140 -2.20 -4.60 -1.76
N THR A 141 -1.17 -4.61 -2.60
CA THR A 141 -0.02 -3.72 -2.45
C THR A 141 0.00 -2.67 -3.55
N VAL A 142 0.10 -1.40 -3.17
CA VAL A 142 0.12 -0.31 -4.14
C VAL A 142 1.50 -0.14 -4.74
N SER A 143 1.61 -0.46 -6.02
CA SER A 143 2.78 -0.19 -6.86
C SER A 143 2.51 0.98 -7.81
N SER A 144 3.27 1.10 -8.88
CA SER A 144 3.15 2.13 -9.91
C SER A 144 3.79 1.62 -11.19
N GLN A 145 3.25 2.01 -12.36
CA GLN A 145 3.91 1.76 -13.66
C GLN A 145 5.29 2.40 -13.75
N LEU A 146 5.65 3.30 -12.82
CA LEU A 146 7.00 3.87 -12.73
C LEU A 146 8.09 2.85 -12.38
N HIS A 147 7.74 1.63 -11.94
CA HIS A 147 8.71 0.54 -11.82
C HIS A 147 9.15 -0.03 -13.18
N ILE A 148 8.44 0.31 -14.26
CA ILE A 148 8.76 -0.15 -15.63
C ILE A 148 9.82 0.80 -16.21
N PRO A 149 10.99 0.29 -16.67
CA PRO A 149 12.00 1.11 -17.32
C PRO A 149 11.42 1.89 -18.52
N GLY A 150 11.77 3.18 -18.62
CA GLY A 150 11.30 4.04 -19.70
C GLY A 150 9.87 4.58 -19.57
N TYR A 151 9.06 4.04 -18.63
CA TYR A 151 7.71 4.57 -18.41
C TYR A 151 7.75 6.00 -17.88
N ALA A 152 7.04 6.91 -18.54
CA ALA A 152 7.00 8.34 -18.24
C ALA A 152 8.38 9.05 -18.25
N GLY A 153 9.39 8.47 -18.91
CA GLY A 153 10.75 9.00 -18.98
C GLY A 153 11.50 8.92 -17.63
N GLY A 154 12.67 9.56 -17.59
CA GLY A 154 13.53 9.58 -16.39
C GLY A 154 14.40 8.31 -16.24
N LYS A 155 15.20 8.28 -15.17
CA LYS A 155 16.09 7.17 -14.87
C LYS A 155 15.27 5.93 -14.52
N PRO A 156 15.68 4.73 -14.97
CA PRO A 156 15.01 3.48 -14.57
C PRO A 156 15.17 3.24 -13.06
N PRO A 157 14.41 2.27 -12.50
CA PRO A 157 14.75 1.73 -11.18
C PRO A 157 16.19 1.21 -11.18
N ASP A 158 16.90 1.49 -10.09
CA ASP A 158 18.28 1.04 -9.86
C ASP A 158 18.36 0.62 -8.39
N PHE A 159 18.04 -0.64 -8.13
CA PHE A 159 17.94 -1.16 -6.76
C PHE A 159 19.32 -1.63 -6.28
N ASP A 160 20.05 -0.71 -5.65
CA ASP A 160 21.37 -0.97 -5.04
C ASP A 160 21.22 -1.26 -3.53
N TYR A 161 21.49 -2.50 -3.14
CA TYR A 161 21.47 -2.94 -1.73
C TYR A 161 22.53 -2.20 -0.88
N ASP A 162 23.61 -1.75 -1.48
CA ASP A 162 24.69 -1.03 -0.79
C ASP A 162 24.41 0.47 -0.69
N ASN A 163 23.28 0.95 -1.22
CA ASN A 163 22.87 2.35 -1.21
C ASN A 163 21.42 2.56 -0.75
N LEU A 164 20.90 1.68 0.07
CA LEU A 164 19.50 1.77 0.57
C LEU A 164 19.23 3.01 1.40
N LYS A 165 20.27 3.64 1.93
CA LYS A 165 20.21 4.91 2.66
C LYS A 165 20.40 6.14 1.78
N GLY A 166 20.82 5.98 0.53
CA GLY A 166 21.11 7.10 -0.35
C GLY A 166 22.40 7.84 0.00
N GLU A 167 23.35 7.18 0.67
CA GLU A 167 24.62 7.78 1.11
C GLU A 167 25.61 7.95 -0.03
N LYS A 168 25.62 7.03 -1.01
CA LYS A 168 26.50 7.11 -2.18
C LYS A 168 25.98 8.09 -3.22
N TYR A 169 24.69 8.05 -3.49
CA TYR A 169 23.96 8.97 -4.36
C TYR A 169 22.49 8.98 -3.98
N TYR A 170 21.81 10.10 -4.20
CA TYR A 170 20.39 10.22 -3.94
C TYR A 170 19.67 10.90 -5.10
N ASP A 171 18.62 10.23 -5.60
CA ASP A 171 17.65 10.77 -6.53
C ASP A 171 16.25 10.30 -6.07
N ALA A 172 15.45 11.23 -5.61
CA ALA A 172 14.13 10.93 -5.03
C ALA A 172 13.21 10.16 -5.99
N ASN A 173 13.35 10.39 -7.32
CA ASN A 173 12.56 9.66 -8.31
C ASN A 173 13.05 8.22 -8.46
N VAL A 174 14.36 7.99 -8.44
CA VAL A 174 14.93 6.63 -8.48
C VAL A 174 14.52 5.86 -7.24
N PHE A 175 14.64 6.45 -6.04
CA PHE A 175 14.22 5.80 -4.79
C PHE A 175 12.72 5.49 -4.77
N TYR A 176 11.89 6.39 -5.31
CA TYR A 176 10.46 6.09 -5.48
C TYR A 176 10.24 4.91 -6.44
N ARG A 177 10.89 4.90 -7.60
CA ARG A 177 10.80 3.80 -8.58
C ARG A 177 11.27 2.47 -7.98
N ASN A 178 12.38 2.51 -7.25
CA ASN A 178 12.91 1.35 -6.50
C ASN A 178 11.89 0.82 -5.49
N SER A 179 11.25 1.70 -4.71
CA SER A 179 10.21 1.29 -3.76
C SER A 179 9.02 0.63 -4.45
N LYS A 180 8.68 1.05 -5.68
CA LYS A 180 7.57 0.47 -6.45
C LYS A 180 7.95 -0.86 -7.11
N LEU A 181 9.20 -1.01 -7.53
CA LEU A 181 9.75 -2.31 -7.95
C LEU A 181 9.81 -3.30 -6.76
N ALA A 182 10.28 -2.84 -5.61
CA ALA A 182 10.29 -3.64 -4.38
C ALA A 182 8.87 -4.13 -4.00
N ASN A 183 7.84 -3.30 -4.18
CA ASN A 183 6.46 -3.70 -3.95
C ASN A 183 5.97 -4.75 -4.96
N MET A 184 6.47 -4.77 -6.20
CA MET A 184 6.19 -5.84 -7.16
C MET A 184 6.85 -7.15 -6.74
N TRP A 185 8.16 -7.13 -6.41
CA TRP A 185 8.88 -8.31 -5.90
C TRP A 185 8.22 -8.87 -4.64
N PHE A 186 7.85 -7.99 -3.70
CA PHE A 186 7.11 -8.37 -2.49
C PHE A 186 5.79 -9.05 -2.83
N THR A 187 4.99 -8.49 -3.72
CA THR A 187 3.69 -9.04 -4.10
C THR A 187 3.82 -10.46 -4.68
N TYR A 188 4.78 -10.65 -5.57
CA TYR A 188 4.99 -11.94 -6.23
C TYR A 188 5.60 -12.98 -5.30
N GLU A 189 6.56 -12.60 -4.47
CA GLU A 189 7.15 -13.50 -3.49
C GLU A 189 6.15 -13.87 -2.39
N LEU A 190 5.36 -12.91 -1.90
CA LEU A 190 4.30 -13.18 -0.95
C LEU A 190 3.28 -14.18 -1.54
N GLN A 191 2.89 -14.02 -2.82
CA GLN A 191 1.97 -14.96 -3.46
C GLN A 191 2.54 -16.38 -3.52
N ARG A 192 3.83 -16.54 -3.83
CA ARG A 192 4.48 -17.87 -3.82
C ARG A 192 4.40 -18.53 -2.44
N ARG A 193 4.67 -17.74 -1.39
CA ARG A 193 4.62 -18.20 0.02
C ARG A 193 3.22 -18.47 0.54
N LEU A 194 2.20 -17.89 -0.09
CA LEU A 194 0.79 -18.07 0.28
C LEU A 194 0.09 -19.22 -0.45
N THR A 195 0.80 -19.97 -1.29
CA THR A 195 0.21 -21.09 -2.04
C THR A 195 -0.45 -22.08 -1.08
N GLY A 196 -1.71 -22.42 -1.35
CA GLY A 196 -2.49 -23.38 -0.54
C GLY A 196 -3.11 -22.81 0.74
N THR A 197 -2.89 -21.53 1.10
CA THR A 197 -3.42 -20.94 2.33
C THR A 197 -4.82 -20.32 2.18
N GLY A 198 -5.32 -20.16 0.95
CA GLY A 198 -6.55 -19.42 0.67
C GLY A 198 -6.38 -17.89 0.72
N VAL A 199 -5.17 -17.39 0.95
CA VAL A 199 -4.84 -15.95 0.89
C VAL A 199 -4.18 -15.62 -0.44
N THR A 200 -4.56 -14.51 -1.06
CA THR A 200 -3.95 -14.04 -2.32
C THR A 200 -3.26 -12.70 -2.15
N SER A 201 -2.20 -12.48 -2.93
CA SER A 201 -1.44 -11.22 -2.98
C SER A 201 -1.44 -10.67 -4.40
N ASN A 202 -1.94 -9.43 -4.57
CA ASN A 202 -1.99 -8.72 -5.84
C ASN A 202 -1.46 -7.30 -5.71
N ALA A 203 -0.86 -6.77 -6.78
CA ALA A 203 -0.44 -5.37 -6.86
C ALA A 203 -1.44 -4.53 -7.66
N VAL A 204 -1.61 -3.27 -7.26
CA VAL A 204 -2.44 -2.30 -7.98
C VAL A 204 -1.64 -1.05 -8.34
N CYS A 205 -1.92 -0.46 -9.51
CA CYS A 205 -1.46 0.87 -9.89
C CYS A 205 -2.66 1.82 -10.00
N PRO A 206 -2.69 2.91 -9.24
CA PRO A 206 -3.78 3.89 -9.31
C PRO A 206 -3.74 4.79 -10.56
N GLY A 207 -2.65 4.73 -11.35
CA GLY A 207 -2.37 5.69 -12.39
C GLY A 207 -1.86 7.04 -11.85
N PHE A 208 -1.89 8.07 -12.69
CA PHE A 208 -1.53 9.43 -12.30
C PHE A 208 -2.74 10.16 -11.71
N VAL A 209 -2.71 10.43 -10.41
CA VAL A 209 -3.83 11.01 -9.65
C VAL A 209 -3.41 12.36 -9.07
N PRO A 210 -3.53 13.47 -9.84
CA PRO A 210 -3.07 14.78 -9.42
C PRO A 210 -3.69 15.27 -8.11
N ALA A 211 -4.98 14.99 -7.87
CA ALA A 211 -5.65 15.37 -6.64
C ALA A 211 -4.98 14.76 -5.39
N ALA A 212 -4.63 13.47 -5.44
CA ALA A 212 -3.94 12.81 -4.32
C ALA A 212 -2.50 13.32 -4.10
N ILE A 213 -1.84 13.79 -5.16
CA ILE A 213 -0.51 14.40 -5.08
C ILE A 213 -0.60 15.81 -4.51
N ALA A 214 -1.57 16.60 -4.97
CA ALA A 214 -1.79 17.98 -4.51
C ALA A 214 -1.97 18.07 -2.99
N ASP A 215 -2.70 17.14 -2.39
CA ASP A 215 -2.96 17.14 -0.95
C ASP A 215 -1.70 16.93 -0.09
N ARG A 216 -0.61 16.45 -0.70
CA ARG A 216 0.70 16.26 -0.06
C ARG A 216 1.66 17.43 -0.29
N ARG A 217 1.31 18.40 -1.16
CA ARG A 217 2.14 19.57 -1.46
C ARG A 217 1.92 20.68 -0.45
N THR A 218 2.98 21.29 0.03
CA THR A 218 2.93 22.43 0.95
C THR A 218 2.75 23.76 0.21
N SER A 219 3.34 23.88 -1.00
CA SER A 219 3.23 25.07 -1.83
C SER A 219 1.81 25.26 -2.38
N PRO A 220 1.17 26.43 -2.16
CA PRO A 220 -0.13 26.74 -2.75
C PRO A 220 -0.12 26.71 -4.30
N ILE A 221 0.99 27.14 -4.92
CA ILE A 221 1.16 27.15 -6.37
C ILE A 221 1.18 25.72 -6.90
N ASP A 222 1.94 24.81 -6.26
CA ASP A 222 1.97 23.40 -6.65
C ASP A 222 0.59 22.77 -6.50
N ARG A 223 -0.09 23.03 -5.38
CA ARG A 223 -1.46 22.53 -5.16
C ARG A 223 -2.42 22.98 -6.25
N PHE A 224 -2.35 24.24 -6.62
CA PHE A 224 -3.17 24.79 -7.71
C PHE A 224 -2.81 24.11 -9.03
N MET A 225 -1.53 24.01 -9.37
CA MET A 225 -1.05 23.37 -10.59
C MET A 225 -1.58 21.92 -10.72
N TYR A 226 -1.43 21.13 -9.65
CA TYR A 226 -1.90 19.75 -9.64
C TYR A 226 -3.44 19.65 -9.71
N LYS A 227 -4.18 20.48 -8.99
CA LYS A 227 -5.65 20.43 -8.96
C LYS A 227 -6.32 21.03 -10.19
N GLN A 228 -5.74 22.05 -10.80
CA GLN A 228 -6.39 22.79 -11.87
C GLN A 228 -5.82 22.52 -13.26
N VAL A 229 -4.51 22.25 -13.37
CA VAL A 229 -3.88 22.04 -14.67
C VAL A 229 -3.67 20.55 -14.92
N LEU A 230 -2.91 19.87 -14.08
CA LEU A 230 -2.55 18.49 -14.31
C LEU A 230 -3.76 17.54 -14.19
N ALA A 231 -4.77 17.88 -13.37
CA ALA A 231 -5.99 17.09 -13.27
C ALA A 231 -6.84 17.06 -14.55
N ARG A 232 -6.61 18.00 -15.49
CA ARG A 232 -7.32 18.04 -16.79
C ARG A 232 -6.57 17.30 -17.92
N MET A 233 -5.38 16.78 -17.64
CA MET A 233 -4.63 16.03 -18.64
C MET A 233 -5.34 14.71 -19.00
N PRO A 234 -5.31 14.26 -20.25
CA PRO A 234 -6.05 13.05 -20.69
C PRO A 234 -5.66 11.76 -19.96
N PHE A 235 -4.42 11.71 -19.46
CA PHE A 235 -3.91 10.57 -18.71
C PHE A 235 -4.11 10.69 -17.17
N ALA A 236 -4.66 11.81 -16.69
CA ALA A 236 -4.97 11.97 -15.27
C ALA A 236 -6.17 11.11 -14.88
N ARG A 237 -6.14 10.60 -13.66
CA ARG A 237 -7.23 9.83 -13.07
C ARG A 237 -7.84 10.62 -11.92
N SER A 238 -9.17 10.56 -11.80
CA SER A 238 -9.87 10.99 -10.59
C SER A 238 -9.63 10.00 -9.45
N LEU A 239 -9.93 10.38 -8.21
CA LEU A 239 -9.91 9.48 -7.06
C LEU A 239 -10.87 8.30 -7.26
N GLU A 240 -12.00 8.54 -7.91
CA GLU A 240 -13.02 7.57 -8.24
C GLU A 240 -12.49 6.49 -9.21
N GLN A 241 -11.85 6.93 -10.30
CA GLN A 241 -11.23 6.04 -11.28
C GLN A 241 -10.04 5.26 -10.68
N ALA A 242 -9.19 5.92 -9.91
CA ALA A 242 -8.05 5.28 -9.26
C ALA A 242 -8.47 4.19 -8.27
N SER A 243 -9.51 4.43 -7.47
CA SER A 243 -10.02 3.45 -6.51
C SER A 243 -10.66 2.23 -7.18
N ALA A 244 -11.04 2.29 -8.47
CA ALA A 244 -11.62 1.15 -9.18
C ALA A 244 -10.66 -0.06 -9.21
N SER A 245 -9.35 0.14 -9.46
CA SER A 245 -8.37 -0.94 -9.41
C SER A 245 -8.25 -1.59 -8.03
N TYR A 246 -8.38 -0.79 -6.97
CA TYR A 246 -8.37 -1.32 -5.60
C TYR A 246 -9.63 -2.14 -5.33
N MET A 247 -10.79 -1.67 -5.77
CA MET A 247 -12.06 -2.40 -5.60
C MET A 247 -12.05 -3.72 -6.36
N VAL A 248 -11.57 -3.74 -7.61
CA VAL A 248 -11.38 -4.98 -8.38
C VAL A 248 -10.48 -5.94 -7.61
N ALA A 249 -9.31 -5.51 -7.15
CA ALA A 249 -8.41 -6.37 -6.39
C ALA A 249 -9.03 -6.88 -5.07
N ALA A 250 -9.81 -6.03 -4.39
CA ALA A 250 -10.36 -6.32 -3.07
C ALA A 250 -11.64 -7.18 -3.11
N THR A 251 -12.50 -6.99 -4.13
CA THR A 251 -13.86 -7.51 -4.05
C THR A 251 -14.35 -8.24 -5.30
N ASP A 252 -13.64 -8.18 -6.43
CA ASP A 252 -14.08 -8.85 -7.66
C ASP A 252 -14.07 -10.38 -7.45
N PRO A 253 -15.20 -11.06 -7.66
CA PRO A 253 -15.28 -12.51 -7.54
C PRO A 253 -14.35 -13.26 -8.51
N SER A 254 -14.05 -12.70 -9.67
CA SER A 254 -13.15 -13.33 -10.66
C SER A 254 -11.71 -13.45 -10.18
N LEU A 255 -11.34 -12.69 -9.13
CA LEU A 255 -10.03 -12.74 -8.49
C LEU A 255 -10.03 -13.58 -7.19
N GLU A 256 -11.09 -14.31 -6.90
CA GLU A 256 -11.07 -15.24 -5.78
C GLU A 256 -10.10 -16.39 -6.05
N GLY A 257 -9.15 -16.62 -5.13
CA GLY A 257 -8.07 -17.58 -5.31
C GLY A 257 -7.01 -17.19 -6.37
N VAL A 258 -7.15 -16.03 -7.02
CA VAL A 258 -6.23 -15.56 -8.06
C VAL A 258 -5.28 -14.52 -7.48
N GLY A 259 -4.00 -14.85 -7.42
CA GLY A 259 -2.94 -13.95 -6.95
C GLY A 259 -1.80 -13.78 -7.94
N GLY A 260 -0.81 -12.94 -7.58
CA GLY A 260 0.34 -12.64 -8.44
C GLY A 260 -0.03 -11.77 -9.64
N LYS A 261 -1.06 -10.93 -9.53
CA LYS A 261 -1.50 -10.05 -10.61
C LYS A 261 -1.08 -8.61 -10.36
N PHE A 262 -0.81 -7.90 -11.46
CA PHE A 262 -0.65 -6.45 -11.48
C PHE A 262 -1.86 -5.82 -12.18
N ILE A 263 -2.63 -5.01 -11.45
CA ILE A 263 -3.92 -4.47 -11.88
C ILE A 263 -3.78 -2.97 -12.11
N VAL A 264 -4.08 -2.53 -13.33
CA VAL A 264 -4.06 -1.12 -13.77
C VAL A 264 -5.39 -0.82 -14.45
N ASP A 265 -6.04 0.28 -14.08
CA ASP A 265 -7.36 0.66 -14.62
C ASP A 265 -8.38 -0.50 -14.53
N GLY A 266 -8.37 -1.24 -13.42
CA GLY A 266 -9.27 -2.38 -13.18
C GLY A 266 -9.00 -3.63 -14.00
N LYS A 267 -7.88 -3.70 -14.73
CA LYS A 267 -7.52 -4.84 -15.60
C LYS A 267 -6.13 -5.36 -15.29
N GLU A 268 -5.94 -6.66 -15.45
CA GLU A 268 -4.61 -7.25 -15.39
C GLU A 268 -3.71 -6.67 -16.48
N ARG A 269 -2.47 -6.34 -16.10
CA ARG A 269 -1.42 -5.87 -16.99
C ARG A 269 -0.11 -6.57 -16.68
N ARG A 270 0.74 -6.70 -17.69
CA ARG A 270 2.12 -7.15 -17.48
C ARG A 270 2.89 -6.05 -16.74
N SER A 271 3.65 -6.43 -15.74
CA SER A 271 4.61 -5.56 -15.03
C SER A 271 5.97 -5.55 -15.75
N SER A 272 7.00 -4.92 -15.18
CA SER A 272 8.34 -4.94 -15.78
C SER A 272 8.94 -6.35 -15.77
N ASP A 273 9.79 -6.66 -16.75
CA ASP A 273 10.47 -7.96 -16.81
C ASP A 273 11.29 -8.21 -15.55
N ASP A 274 11.96 -7.20 -15.01
CA ASP A 274 12.73 -7.27 -13.78
C ASP A 274 11.88 -7.65 -12.55
N SER A 275 10.60 -7.28 -12.55
CA SER A 275 9.70 -7.62 -11.44
C SER A 275 9.37 -9.12 -11.33
N TYR A 276 9.60 -9.89 -12.39
CA TYR A 276 9.42 -11.34 -12.41
C TYR A 276 10.68 -12.12 -12.01
N ASP A 277 11.79 -11.43 -11.72
CA ASP A 277 13.02 -12.08 -11.25
C ASP A 277 12.81 -12.62 -9.83
N GLU A 278 12.65 -13.94 -9.74
CA GLU A 278 12.38 -14.64 -8.48
C GLU A 278 13.59 -14.60 -7.52
N GLN A 279 14.81 -14.57 -8.05
CA GLN A 279 16.00 -14.50 -7.21
C GLN A 279 16.11 -13.14 -6.52
N LYS A 280 15.84 -12.04 -7.26
CA LYS A 280 15.78 -10.69 -6.69
C LYS A 280 14.63 -10.55 -5.70
N ALA A 281 13.45 -11.10 -6.01
CA ALA A 281 12.30 -11.08 -5.12
C ALA A 281 12.59 -11.82 -3.80
N ARG A 282 13.20 -13.00 -3.87
CA ARG A 282 13.61 -13.79 -2.70
C ARG A 282 14.67 -13.05 -1.88
N ARG A 283 15.72 -12.52 -2.52
CA ARG A 283 16.76 -11.74 -1.86
C ARG A 283 16.17 -10.54 -1.12
N LEU A 284 15.25 -9.80 -1.76
CA LEU A 284 14.58 -8.66 -1.12
C LEU A 284 13.76 -9.12 0.08
N TRP A 285 13.03 -10.22 -0.04
CA TRP A 285 12.24 -10.77 1.06
C TRP A 285 13.12 -11.10 2.28
N GLU A 286 14.19 -11.85 2.07
CA GLU A 286 15.13 -12.25 3.12
C GLU A 286 15.80 -11.04 3.77
N SER A 287 16.24 -10.08 2.97
CA SER A 287 16.81 -8.83 3.47
C SER A 287 15.79 -8.01 4.27
N SER A 288 14.56 -7.86 3.76
CA SER A 288 13.49 -7.13 4.44
C SER A 288 13.11 -7.79 5.76
N TRP A 289 13.13 -9.13 5.81
CA TRP A 289 12.89 -9.90 7.02
C TRP A 289 13.89 -9.54 8.13
N VAL A 290 15.17 -9.57 7.78
CA VAL A 290 16.26 -9.20 8.71
C VAL A 290 16.18 -7.72 9.12
N TRP A 291 15.98 -6.81 8.16
CA TRP A 291 15.90 -5.37 8.43
C TRP A 291 14.71 -5.00 9.32
N CYS A 292 13.61 -5.68 9.19
CA CYS A 292 12.43 -5.47 10.03
C CYS A 292 12.54 -6.14 11.41
N GLY A 293 13.63 -6.86 11.71
CA GLY A 293 13.80 -7.57 12.99
C GLY A 293 12.68 -8.59 13.22
N LEU A 294 12.30 -9.30 12.16
CA LEU A 294 11.46 -10.48 12.27
C LEU A 294 12.37 -11.65 12.67
N ASP A 295 12.00 -12.41 13.69
CA ASP A 295 12.81 -13.51 14.20
C ASP A 295 13.08 -14.54 13.11
N VAL A 296 14.23 -15.22 13.20
CA VAL A 296 14.67 -16.22 12.23
C VAL A 296 13.53 -17.19 11.96
N MET A 297 13.17 -17.28 10.69
CA MET A 297 12.04 -18.06 10.20
C MET A 297 11.93 -19.42 10.87
N GLY A 298 10.87 -19.60 11.63
CA GLY A 298 10.31 -20.93 11.74
C GLY A 298 9.91 -21.39 10.32
N PRO A 299 9.96 -22.67 10.03
CA PRO A 299 9.66 -23.19 8.70
C PRO A 299 8.29 -22.73 8.21
N ALA A 300 8.26 -22.24 6.95
CA ALA A 300 7.05 -21.84 6.25
C ALA A 300 6.11 -23.02 6.04
#